data_74578a18045204a480882d5250a01c3f
#
_entry.id   74578a18045204a480882d5250a01c3f
#
_cell.length_a   1.000
_cell.length_b   1.000
_cell.length_c   1.000
_cell.angle_alpha   90.00
_cell.angle_beta   90.00
_cell.angle_gamma   90.00
#
_symmetry.space_group_name_H-M   'P 1'
#
loop_
_entity.id
_entity.type
_entity.pdbx_description
1 polymer ?
#
loop_
_entity_poly.entity_id
_entity_poly.type
_entity_poly.pdbx_seq_one_letter_code
_entity_poly.pdbx_strand_id
1 'polypeptide(L)'
;MDYKITGYEPAQLFHFFEEVSAIPRGSGNEKGISDFLVAFAKERGLDVYQDEVYNVIIRKPASAGAENAPTVMLQGHIDMVCDKLGSVEHDFTTDGIDLVVKDGVLTANGTTLGADNGIAVALMLTVLDDDSIVHPALECVFTTDEETGLVGAETLDKSQISARTMINLDSEEEGVATVSCAGGVVVTYTLSLIHISEPTR
;
A
#
# COMPACT_ATOMS: atom_id res chain seq x y z
N MET A 1 -2.43 22.33 -3.08
CA MET A 1 -3.49 21.35 -3.41
C MET A 1 -4.79 21.85 -2.78
N ASP A 2 -5.92 21.82 -3.51
CA ASP A 2 -7.22 22.13 -2.92
C ASP A 2 -7.79 20.84 -2.33
N TYR A 3 -7.62 20.66 -1.03
CA TYR A 3 -8.09 19.45 -0.34
C TYR A 3 -9.62 19.35 -0.37
N LYS A 4 -10.18 18.21 -0.75
CA LYS A 4 -11.62 17.97 -0.91
C LYS A 4 -12.26 17.27 0.29
N ILE A 5 -11.46 16.52 1.03
CA ILE A 5 -11.92 15.74 2.19
C ILE A 5 -11.42 16.29 3.53
N THR A 6 -10.80 17.47 3.53
CA THR A 6 -10.44 18.22 4.73
C THR A 6 -11.69 18.52 5.56
N GLY A 7 -11.65 18.26 6.85
CA GLY A 7 -12.76 18.50 7.77
C GLY A 7 -13.62 17.27 8.06
N TYR A 8 -13.35 16.13 7.41
CA TYR A 8 -13.84 14.82 7.87
C TYR A 8 -12.90 14.23 8.91
N GLU A 9 -13.46 13.50 9.86
CA GLU A 9 -12.68 12.81 10.90
C GLU A 9 -12.51 11.32 10.58
N PRO A 10 -11.33 10.74 10.83
CA PRO A 10 -10.11 11.33 11.40
C PRO A 10 -9.37 12.23 10.41
N ALA A 11 -9.19 13.51 10.76
CA ALA A 11 -8.71 14.53 9.82
C ALA A 11 -7.33 14.20 9.21
N GLN A 12 -6.40 13.70 10.01
CA GLN A 12 -5.05 13.38 9.54
C GLN A 12 -5.03 12.19 8.59
N LEU A 13 -5.86 11.18 8.85
CA LEU A 13 -6.03 10.03 7.95
C LEU A 13 -6.54 10.47 6.57
N PHE A 14 -7.58 11.30 6.54
CA PHE A 14 -8.14 11.80 5.28
C PHE A 14 -7.17 12.75 4.56
N HIS A 15 -6.39 13.54 5.30
CA HIS A 15 -5.33 14.36 4.72
C HIS A 15 -4.31 13.49 3.96
N PHE A 16 -3.76 12.46 4.60
CA PHE A 16 -2.80 11.56 3.95
C PHE A 16 -3.43 10.73 2.83
N PHE A 17 -4.68 10.31 2.99
CA PHE A 17 -5.36 9.61 1.90
C PHE A 17 -5.51 10.49 0.66
N GLU A 18 -5.78 11.77 0.84
CA GLU A 18 -5.87 12.72 -0.27
C GLU A 18 -4.51 12.98 -0.93
N GLU A 19 -3.43 13.09 -0.15
CA GLU A 19 -2.07 13.21 -0.68
C GLU A 19 -1.64 11.97 -1.48
N VAL A 20 -1.89 10.78 -0.94
CA VAL A 20 -1.64 9.50 -1.63
C VAL A 20 -2.46 9.38 -2.91
N SER A 21 -3.72 9.78 -2.87
CA SER A 21 -4.62 9.74 -4.05
C SER A 21 -4.23 10.72 -5.15
N ALA A 22 -3.50 11.80 -4.81
CA ALA A 22 -3.00 12.75 -5.79
C ALA A 22 -1.77 12.25 -6.57
N ILE A 23 -1.15 11.15 -6.13
CA ILE A 23 0.03 10.57 -6.77
C ILE A 23 -0.40 9.40 -7.66
N PRO A 24 -0.10 9.43 -8.97
CA PRO A 24 -0.30 8.27 -9.85
C PRO A 24 0.48 7.07 -9.32
N ARG A 25 -0.22 5.95 -9.08
CA ARG A 25 0.36 4.77 -8.42
C ARG A 25 -0.23 3.44 -8.89
N GLY A 26 -0.61 3.35 -10.16
CA GLY A 26 -0.99 2.06 -10.74
C GLY A 26 0.15 1.06 -10.67
N SER A 27 -0.16 -0.24 -10.62
CA SER A 27 0.85 -1.30 -10.62
C SER A 27 1.84 -1.11 -11.78
N GLY A 28 3.15 -1.17 -11.48
CA GLY A 28 4.25 -0.83 -12.39
C GLY A 28 4.57 0.68 -12.49
N ASN A 29 3.87 1.56 -11.75
CA ASN A 29 4.11 3.02 -11.71
C ASN A 29 4.28 3.56 -10.27
N GLU A 30 4.89 2.80 -9.39
CA GLU A 30 4.95 3.10 -7.95
C GLU A 30 6.11 4.02 -7.56
N LYS A 31 7.02 4.34 -8.47
CA LYS A 31 8.19 5.18 -8.14
C LYS A 31 7.80 6.49 -7.48
N GLY A 32 6.76 7.15 -7.97
CA GLY A 32 6.30 8.44 -7.46
C GLY A 32 5.85 8.38 -6.00
N ILE A 33 4.99 7.40 -5.67
CA ILE A 33 4.51 7.19 -4.30
C ILE A 33 5.62 6.68 -3.38
N SER A 34 6.51 5.83 -3.87
CA SER A 34 7.68 5.35 -3.12
C SER A 34 8.63 6.50 -2.74
N ASP A 35 8.94 7.38 -3.69
CA ASP A 35 9.76 8.57 -3.43
C ASP A 35 9.07 9.55 -2.45
N PHE A 36 7.75 9.69 -2.52
CA PHE A 36 6.97 10.46 -1.56
C PHE A 36 7.13 9.90 -0.14
N LEU A 37 7.02 8.59 0.05
CA LEU A 37 7.21 7.91 1.34
C LEU A 37 8.63 8.14 1.90
N VAL A 38 9.63 8.07 1.04
CA VAL A 38 11.03 8.36 1.43
C VAL A 38 11.20 9.81 1.86
N ALA A 39 10.61 10.75 1.13
CA ALA A 39 10.64 12.18 1.48
C ALA A 39 9.93 12.44 2.81
N PHE A 40 8.73 11.87 2.99
CA PHE A 40 7.95 11.93 4.22
C PHE A 40 8.76 11.50 5.44
N ALA A 41 9.44 10.35 5.34
CA ALA A 41 10.26 9.81 6.44
C ALA A 41 11.46 10.73 6.76
N LYS A 42 12.16 11.20 5.72
CA LYS A 42 13.32 12.08 5.89
C LYS A 42 12.97 13.41 6.53
N GLU A 43 11.83 14.02 6.16
CA GLU A 43 11.34 15.28 6.76
C GLU A 43 11.07 15.16 8.25
N ARG A 44 10.71 13.94 8.71
CA ARG A 44 10.42 13.62 10.12
C ARG A 44 11.60 13.02 10.88
N GLY A 45 12.75 12.90 10.22
CA GLY A 45 13.95 12.28 10.81
C GLY A 45 13.79 10.79 11.13
N LEU A 46 12.86 10.10 10.46
CA LEU A 46 12.65 8.67 10.59
C LEU A 46 13.66 7.89 9.75
N ASP A 47 14.04 6.71 10.23
CA ASP A 47 14.87 5.78 9.45
C ASP A 47 14.05 5.18 8.30
N VAL A 48 14.62 5.18 7.10
CA VAL A 48 13.93 4.72 5.88
C VAL A 48 14.86 3.92 5.00
N TYR A 49 14.34 2.80 4.50
CA TYR A 49 14.97 1.96 3.47
C TYR A 49 14.05 1.90 2.26
N GLN A 50 14.62 2.02 1.07
CA GLN A 50 13.94 1.83 -0.21
C GLN A 50 14.78 0.85 -1.04
N ASP A 51 14.15 -0.16 -1.62
CA ASP A 51 14.83 -1.12 -2.49
C ASP A 51 14.73 -0.76 -3.98
N GLU A 52 15.32 -1.62 -4.83
CA GLU A 52 15.39 -1.40 -6.29
C GLU A 52 14.02 -1.54 -6.99
N VAL A 53 13.07 -2.21 -6.37
CA VAL A 53 11.68 -2.37 -6.88
C VAL A 53 10.70 -1.43 -6.20
N TYR A 54 11.23 -0.42 -5.48
CA TYR A 54 10.47 0.65 -4.81
C TYR A 54 9.66 0.24 -3.60
N ASN A 55 9.87 -0.94 -3.00
CA ASN A 55 9.36 -1.21 -1.65
C ASN A 55 10.01 -0.23 -0.66
N VAL A 56 9.24 0.20 0.36
CA VAL A 56 9.73 1.13 1.38
C VAL A 56 9.50 0.55 2.76
N ILE A 57 10.50 0.67 3.64
CA ILE A 57 10.37 0.40 5.07
C ILE A 57 10.68 1.66 5.84
N ILE A 58 9.73 2.14 6.64
CA ILE A 58 9.92 3.29 7.52
C ILE A 58 9.87 2.81 8.97
N ARG A 59 10.88 3.19 9.77
CA ARG A 59 11.00 2.78 11.16
C ARG A 59 10.79 3.95 12.10
N LYS A 60 9.88 3.78 13.07
CA LYS A 60 9.64 4.74 14.13
C LYS A 60 10.06 4.12 15.47
N PRO A 61 10.95 4.76 16.27
CA PRO A 61 11.29 4.30 17.60
C PRO A 61 10.05 4.19 18.50
N ALA A 62 10.08 3.32 19.51
CA ALA A 62 9.01 3.23 20.49
C ALA A 62 8.79 4.56 21.21
N SER A 63 7.54 4.88 21.51
CA SER A 63 7.22 6.01 22.39
C SER A 63 7.67 5.75 23.83
N ALA A 64 7.82 6.84 24.58
CA ALA A 64 8.26 6.77 25.97
C ALA A 64 7.37 5.84 26.80
N GLY A 65 8.00 4.89 27.49
CA GLY A 65 7.31 3.86 28.30
C GLY A 65 6.94 2.58 27.55
N ALA A 66 7.16 2.52 26.22
CA ALA A 66 6.91 1.33 25.40
C ALA A 66 8.20 0.70 24.83
N GLU A 67 9.38 1.15 25.25
CA GLU A 67 10.69 0.75 24.70
C GLU A 67 10.99 -0.75 24.83
N ASN A 68 10.38 -1.41 25.83
CA ASN A 68 10.57 -2.84 26.07
C ASN A 68 9.52 -3.71 25.36
N ALA A 69 8.54 -3.12 24.70
CA ALA A 69 7.57 -3.87 23.94
C ALA A 69 8.17 -4.41 22.63
N PRO A 70 7.76 -5.59 22.16
CA PRO A 70 8.26 -6.13 20.89
C PRO A 70 7.90 -5.19 19.73
N THR A 71 8.83 -5.07 18.77
CA THR A 71 8.59 -4.33 17.53
C THR A 71 7.39 -4.92 16.76
N VAL A 72 6.53 -4.06 16.27
CA VAL A 72 5.36 -4.42 15.45
C VAL A 72 5.57 -3.91 14.04
N MET A 73 5.29 -4.77 13.06
CA MET A 73 5.24 -4.40 11.66
C MET A 73 3.80 -4.09 11.26
N LEU A 74 3.58 -2.96 10.61
CA LEU A 74 2.37 -2.64 9.85
C LEU A 74 2.70 -2.82 8.37
N GLN A 75 1.82 -3.46 7.61
CA GLN A 75 2.08 -3.72 6.20
C GLN A 75 0.85 -3.43 5.35
N GLY A 76 1.08 -2.81 4.19
CA GLY A 76 0.11 -2.59 3.12
C GLY A 76 0.81 -2.33 1.79
N HIS A 77 0.11 -2.45 0.67
CA HIS A 77 0.66 -2.18 -0.64
C HIS A 77 0.38 -0.74 -1.12
N ILE A 78 1.25 -0.23 -2.00
CA ILE A 78 1.18 1.16 -2.48
C ILE A 78 0.59 1.30 -3.88
N ASP A 79 0.54 0.23 -4.65
CA ASP A 79 -0.09 0.20 -5.97
C ASP A 79 -1.62 0.14 -5.88
N MET A 80 -2.28 0.22 -7.00
CA MET A 80 -3.73 0.12 -7.13
C MET A 80 -4.13 -0.36 -8.51
N VAL A 81 -5.28 -1.01 -8.60
CA VAL A 81 -5.96 -1.33 -9.87
C VAL A 81 -6.37 -0.05 -10.58
N CYS A 82 -6.04 0.06 -11.86
CA CYS A 82 -6.34 1.19 -12.72
C CYS A 82 -7.50 0.84 -13.66
N ASP A 83 -8.72 1.24 -13.31
CA ASP A 83 -9.90 1.09 -14.16
C ASP A 83 -10.75 2.36 -14.17
N LYS A 84 -11.46 2.62 -15.27
CA LYS A 84 -12.32 3.79 -15.44
C LYS A 84 -13.52 3.54 -16.31
N LEU A 85 -14.55 4.34 -16.14
CA LEU A 85 -15.68 4.36 -17.05
C LEU A 85 -15.25 4.83 -18.44
N GLY A 86 -15.77 4.21 -19.49
CA GLY A 86 -15.42 4.53 -20.88
C GLY A 86 -15.71 5.97 -21.31
N SER A 87 -16.51 6.71 -20.54
CA SER A 87 -16.83 8.13 -20.76
C SER A 87 -15.88 9.10 -20.04
N VAL A 88 -14.91 8.61 -19.26
CA VAL A 88 -14.01 9.43 -18.45
C VAL A 88 -12.65 9.51 -19.13
N GLU A 89 -12.18 10.74 -19.34
CA GLU A 89 -10.81 11.01 -19.75
C GLU A 89 -9.93 11.06 -18.48
N HIS A 90 -9.02 10.11 -18.35
CA HIS A 90 -8.08 10.02 -17.24
C HIS A 90 -6.86 9.18 -17.65
N ASP A 91 -5.67 9.64 -17.34
CA ASP A 91 -4.43 8.92 -17.58
C ASP A 91 -3.79 8.53 -16.23
N PHE A 92 -3.93 7.27 -15.83
CA PHE A 92 -3.38 6.76 -14.58
C PHE A 92 -1.85 6.83 -14.46
N THR A 93 -1.16 7.14 -15.53
CA THR A 93 0.31 7.33 -15.47
C THR A 93 0.70 8.73 -15.02
N THR A 94 -0.19 9.71 -15.15
CA THR A 94 0.09 11.13 -14.89
C THR A 94 -0.91 11.80 -13.96
N ASP A 95 -2.15 11.31 -13.92
CA ASP A 95 -3.23 11.98 -13.21
C ASP A 95 -3.48 11.31 -11.86
N GLY A 96 -3.59 12.14 -10.82
CA GLY A 96 -4.09 11.70 -9.52
C GLY A 96 -5.60 11.44 -9.54
N ILE A 97 -6.09 10.71 -8.56
CA ILE A 97 -7.50 10.34 -8.44
C ILE A 97 -8.35 11.56 -8.06
N ASP A 98 -9.40 11.81 -8.85
CA ASP A 98 -10.37 12.87 -8.58
C ASP A 98 -11.39 12.40 -7.52
N LEU A 99 -11.10 12.71 -6.24
CA LEU A 99 -11.92 12.31 -5.10
C LEU A 99 -13.25 13.09 -5.07
N VAL A 100 -14.32 12.38 -4.76
CA VAL A 100 -15.69 12.93 -4.65
C VAL A 100 -16.35 12.40 -3.39
N VAL A 101 -16.94 13.28 -2.59
CA VAL A 101 -17.82 12.90 -1.47
C VAL A 101 -19.27 13.12 -1.88
N LYS A 102 -20.05 12.05 -1.83
CA LYS A 102 -21.47 12.09 -2.14
C LYS A 102 -22.27 11.29 -1.10
N ASP A 103 -23.25 11.92 -0.50
CA ASP A 103 -24.12 11.29 0.51
C ASP A 103 -23.36 10.62 1.67
N GLY A 104 -22.23 11.21 2.09
CA GLY A 104 -21.38 10.68 3.14
C GLY A 104 -20.46 9.52 2.70
N VAL A 105 -20.42 9.20 1.41
CA VAL A 105 -19.54 8.17 0.85
C VAL A 105 -18.45 8.83 0.02
N LEU A 106 -17.19 8.46 0.30
CA LEU A 106 -16.03 8.86 -0.50
C LEU A 106 -15.90 7.92 -1.70
N THR A 107 -15.82 8.51 -2.88
CA THR A 107 -15.67 7.80 -4.17
C THR A 107 -14.65 8.52 -5.06
N ALA A 108 -14.38 7.96 -6.24
CA ALA A 108 -13.66 8.63 -7.32
C ALA A 108 -14.61 9.03 -8.45
N ASN A 109 -14.26 10.07 -9.21
CA ASN A 109 -15.04 10.59 -10.32
C ASN A 109 -14.87 9.71 -11.57
N GLY A 110 -15.51 8.55 -11.54
CA GLY A 110 -15.56 7.61 -12.67
C GLY A 110 -14.31 6.78 -12.90
N THR A 111 -13.43 6.71 -11.91
CA THR A 111 -12.27 5.78 -11.85
C THR A 111 -12.38 4.88 -10.64
N THR A 112 -11.49 3.88 -10.54
CA THR A 112 -11.18 3.20 -9.28
C THR A 112 -10.73 4.22 -8.25
N LEU A 113 -11.08 4.00 -6.96
CA LEU A 113 -10.76 4.90 -5.85
C LEU A 113 -9.32 4.70 -5.34
N GLY A 114 -8.83 3.45 -5.39
CA GLY A 114 -7.54 3.07 -4.82
C GLY A 114 -7.52 3.11 -3.29
N ALA A 115 -8.67 2.95 -2.62
CA ALA A 115 -8.70 2.77 -1.16
C ALA A 115 -8.05 1.45 -0.75
N ASP A 116 -8.15 0.45 -1.57
CA ASP A 116 -7.31 -0.73 -1.64
C ASP A 116 -6.00 -0.38 -2.38
N ASN A 117 -4.84 -0.33 -1.74
CA ASN A 117 -4.67 -0.32 -0.28
C ASN A 117 -4.19 1.07 0.22
N GLY A 118 -4.62 2.14 -0.47
CA GLY A 118 -4.28 3.53 -0.14
C GLY A 118 -4.71 3.95 1.27
N ILE A 119 -5.77 3.32 1.82
CA ILE A 119 -6.20 3.61 3.19
C ILE A 119 -5.20 3.08 4.22
N ALA A 120 -4.60 1.91 3.98
CA ALA A 120 -3.54 1.38 4.81
C ALA A 120 -2.29 2.28 4.76
N VAL A 121 -1.92 2.76 3.57
CA VAL A 121 -0.82 3.73 3.41
C VAL A 121 -1.09 4.97 4.23
N ALA A 122 -2.28 5.58 4.11
CA ALA A 122 -2.67 6.77 4.86
C ALA A 122 -2.69 6.53 6.38
N LEU A 123 -3.16 5.35 6.83
CA LEU A 123 -3.14 4.96 8.23
C LEU A 123 -1.71 4.84 8.78
N MET A 124 -0.82 4.18 8.04
CA MET A 124 0.59 4.06 8.44
C MET A 124 1.27 5.44 8.50
N LEU A 125 1.01 6.32 7.54
CA LEU A 125 1.52 7.71 7.56
C LEU A 125 0.99 8.47 8.77
N THR A 126 -0.30 8.32 9.11
CA THR A 126 -0.91 8.93 10.29
C THR A 126 -0.21 8.49 11.58
N VAL A 127 0.01 7.19 11.75
CA VAL A 127 0.69 6.65 12.95
C VAL A 127 2.16 7.07 13.00
N LEU A 128 2.81 7.17 11.85
CA LEU A 128 4.21 7.65 11.75
C LEU A 128 4.35 9.14 12.09
N ASP A 129 3.35 9.97 11.74
CA ASP A 129 3.36 11.42 11.94
C ASP A 129 2.91 11.82 13.36
N ASP A 130 2.01 11.08 13.98
CA ASP A 130 1.42 11.43 15.27
C ASP A 130 2.30 10.94 16.44
N ASP A 131 2.94 11.89 17.13
CA ASP A 131 3.75 11.61 18.31
C ASP A 131 2.92 11.46 19.60
N SER A 132 1.62 11.70 19.57
CA SER A 132 0.71 11.53 20.71
C SER A 132 0.26 10.08 20.92
N ILE A 133 0.36 9.24 19.90
CA ILE A 133 0.02 7.82 19.95
C ILE A 133 1.10 7.06 20.71
N VAL A 134 0.70 6.29 21.72
CA VAL A 134 1.61 5.38 22.43
C VAL A 134 1.76 4.08 21.65
N HIS A 135 2.99 3.76 21.22
CA HIS A 135 3.26 2.59 20.37
C HIS A 135 4.61 1.94 20.69
N PRO A 136 4.79 0.63 20.45
CA PRO A 136 6.10 -0.01 20.44
C PRO A 136 6.95 0.52 19.28
N ALA A 137 8.19 0.07 19.15
CA ALA A 137 8.92 0.32 17.90
C ALA A 137 8.10 -0.21 16.71
N LEU A 138 8.02 0.60 15.65
CA LEU A 138 7.24 0.28 14.44
C LEU A 138 8.14 0.09 13.23
N GLU A 139 7.79 -0.88 12.40
CA GLU A 139 8.29 -1.08 11.04
C GLU A 139 7.09 -0.99 10.09
N CYS A 140 6.92 0.13 9.41
CA CYS A 140 5.89 0.29 8.39
C CYS A 140 6.45 -0.15 7.04
N VAL A 141 5.91 -1.22 6.50
CA VAL A 141 6.37 -1.88 5.26
C VAL A 141 5.35 -1.61 4.16
N PHE A 142 5.80 -0.93 3.12
CA PHE A 142 5.03 -0.55 1.95
C PHE A 142 5.52 -1.36 0.76
N THR A 143 4.67 -2.22 0.22
CA THR A 143 5.03 -3.12 -0.89
C THR A 143 4.48 -2.65 -2.22
N THR A 144 5.15 -3.00 -3.31
CA THR A 144 4.76 -2.70 -4.69
C THR A 144 4.15 -3.90 -5.38
N ASP A 145 3.48 -3.68 -6.52
CA ASP A 145 3.00 -4.73 -7.44
C ASP A 145 2.22 -5.86 -6.74
N GLU A 146 1.39 -5.52 -5.76
CA GLU A 146 0.54 -6.50 -5.07
C GLU A 146 -0.50 -7.05 -6.03
N GLU A 147 -1.20 -6.17 -6.72
CA GLU A 147 -2.32 -6.43 -7.63
C GLU A 147 -1.91 -7.26 -8.88
N THR A 148 -0.61 -7.32 -9.17
CA THR A 148 -0.07 -8.09 -10.30
C THR A 148 0.57 -9.41 -9.89
N GLY A 149 0.53 -9.77 -8.60
CA GLY A 149 0.98 -11.06 -8.09
C GLY A 149 2.00 -11.01 -6.98
N LEU A 150 1.93 -10.03 -6.07
CA LEU A 150 2.75 -9.93 -4.85
C LEU A 150 4.26 -9.74 -5.12
N VAL A 151 4.64 -9.19 -6.28
CA VAL A 151 6.04 -9.13 -6.73
C VAL A 151 6.93 -8.38 -5.73
N GLY A 152 6.46 -7.25 -5.20
CA GLY A 152 7.19 -6.48 -4.20
C GLY A 152 7.43 -7.27 -2.92
N ALA A 153 6.42 -7.96 -2.42
CA ALA A 153 6.55 -8.77 -1.20
C ALA A 153 7.48 -9.99 -1.37
N GLU A 154 7.52 -10.59 -2.57
CA GLU A 154 8.45 -11.69 -2.88
C GLU A 154 9.90 -11.24 -2.91
N THR A 155 10.17 -10.08 -3.49
CA THR A 155 11.51 -9.54 -3.72
C THR A 155 12.08 -8.76 -2.53
N LEU A 156 11.23 -8.38 -1.57
CA LEU A 156 11.62 -7.62 -0.39
C LEU A 156 12.77 -8.30 0.37
N ASP A 157 13.84 -7.53 0.68
CA ASP A 157 14.94 -8.01 1.51
C ASP A 157 14.48 -8.20 2.97
N LYS A 158 14.17 -9.45 3.31
CA LYS A 158 13.68 -9.83 4.64
C LYS A 158 14.70 -9.61 5.76
N SER A 159 15.98 -9.39 5.44
CA SER A 159 17.00 -9.03 6.42
C SER A 159 16.80 -7.63 6.99
N GLN A 160 16.04 -6.79 6.30
CA GLN A 160 15.67 -5.45 6.73
C GLN A 160 14.55 -5.44 7.79
N ILE A 161 13.90 -6.57 8.06
CA ILE A 161 12.76 -6.69 8.98
C ILE A 161 13.22 -7.36 10.27
N SER A 162 13.01 -6.68 11.39
CA SER A 162 13.30 -7.21 12.73
C SER A 162 12.04 -7.66 13.48
N ALA A 163 10.88 -7.09 13.16
CA ALA A 163 9.61 -7.40 13.78
C ALA A 163 9.24 -8.89 13.64
N ARG A 164 8.56 -9.42 14.67
CA ARG A 164 8.03 -10.80 14.70
C ARG A 164 6.52 -10.85 14.79
N THR A 165 5.89 -9.69 14.92
CA THR A 165 4.45 -9.52 14.89
C THR A 165 4.13 -8.60 13.72
N MET A 166 3.29 -9.05 12.82
CA MET A 166 2.82 -8.28 11.68
C MET A 166 1.31 -8.05 11.79
N ILE A 167 0.91 -6.84 11.49
CA ILE A 167 -0.48 -6.46 11.23
C ILE A 167 -0.54 -6.06 9.76
N ASN A 168 -1.08 -6.95 8.93
CA ASN A 168 -1.40 -6.63 7.55
C ASN A 168 -2.71 -5.84 7.54
N LEU A 169 -2.73 -4.73 6.81
CA LEU A 169 -3.86 -3.79 6.74
C LEU A 169 -4.67 -3.97 5.46
N ASP A 170 -4.59 -5.13 4.86
CA ASP A 170 -5.17 -5.50 3.58
C ASP A 170 -6.25 -6.56 3.79
N SER A 171 -7.33 -6.16 4.48
CA SER A 171 -8.45 -7.03 4.82
C SER A 171 -9.77 -6.32 4.52
N GLU A 172 -10.72 -7.05 3.92
CA GLU A 172 -11.97 -6.49 3.41
C GLU A 172 -13.12 -6.47 4.43
N GLU A 173 -13.07 -7.31 5.48
CA GLU A 173 -14.18 -7.47 6.42
C GLU A 173 -14.03 -6.58 7.65
N GLU A 174 -14.95 -5.63 7.82
CA GLU A 174 -14.98 -4.74 8.97
C GLU A 174 -15.14 -5.51 10.30
N GLY A 175 -14.24 -5.23 11.25
CA GLY A 175 -14.27 -5.83 12.59
C GLY A 175 -13.78 -7.27 12.65
N VAL A 176 -13.24 -7.81 11.56
CA VAL A 176 -12.69 -9.17 11.48
C VAL A 176 -11.17 -9.13 11.44
N ALA A 177 -10.51 -9.83 12.37
CA ALA A 177 -9.07 -10.05 12.34
C ALA A 177 -8.79 -11.46 11.81
N THR A 178 -8.29 -11.57 10.57
CA THR A 178 -7.92 -12.83 9.96
C THR A 178 -6.53 -13.25 10.44
N VAL A 179 -6.41 -14.46 11.01
CA VAL A 179 -5.15 -14.97 11.61
C VAL A 179 -4.42 -15.98 10.72
N SER A 180 -4.97 -16.29 9.53
CA SER A 180 -4.36 -17.18 8.55
C SER A 180 -4.96 -16.93 7.17
N CYS A 181 -4.19 -17.27 6.14
CA CYS A 181 -4.69 -17.28 4.76
C CYS A 181 -4.30 -18.59 4.07
N ALA A 182 -5.03 -18.96 3.02
CA ALA A 182 -4.65 -20.04 2.13
C ALA A 182 -3.51 -19.60 1.23
N GLY A 183 -2.50 -20.44 1.06
CA GLY A 183 -1.45 -20.21 0.08
C GLY A 183 -1.98 -20.45 -1.35
N GLY A 184 -1.37 -19.78 -2.33
CA GLY A 184 -1.63 -19.99 -3.75
C GLY A 184 -0.34 -20.26 -4.52
N VAL A 185 -0.45 -20.93 -5.66
CA VAL A 185 0.65 -21.12 -6.60
C VAL A 185 0.14 -20.99 -8.02
N VAL A 186 0.85 -20.24 -8.85
CA VAL A 186 0.62 -20.20 -10.30
C VAL A 186 1.61 -21.12 -10.98
N VAL A 187 1.10 -22.05 -11.79
CA VAL A 187 1.92 -22.99 -12.55
C VAL A 187 1.69 -22.78 -14.03
N THR A 188 2.75 -22.45 -14.75
CA THR A 188 2.72 -22.31 -16.22
C THR A 188 3.29 -23.55 -16.88
N TYR A 189 2.50 -24.18 -17.74
CA TYR A 189 2.95 -25.31 -18.56
C TYR A 189 3.17 -24.85 -20.00
N THR A 190 4.37 -25.06 -20.52
CA THR A 190 4.66 -24.82 -21.93
C THR A 190 4.76 -26.18 -22.65
N LEU A 191 3.84 -26.41 -23.58
CA LEU A 191 3.83 -27.61 -24.43
C LEU A 191 4.38 -27.26 -25.80
N SER A 192 5.39 -27.99 -26.24
CA SER A 192 5.92 -27.87 -27.60
C SER A 192 5.17 -28.86 -28.53
N LEU A 193 4.67 -28.39 -29.66
CA LEU A 193 4.02 -29.22 -30.70
C LEU A 193 4.95 -30.28 -31.27
N ILE A 194 6.24 -30.13 -31.19
CA ILE A 194 7.26 -31.10 -31.63
C ILE A 194 7.19 -32.44 -30.84
N HIS A 195 6.56 -32.42 -29.63
CA HIS A 195 6.41 -33.61 -28.79
C HIS A 195 4.98 -34.17 -28.81
N ILE A 196 4.09 -33.62 -29.62
CA ILE A 196 2.76 -34.17 -29.82
C ILE A 196 2.85 -35.22 -30.92
N SER A 197 2.86 -36.50 -30.54
CA SER A 197 2.71 -37.60 -31.50
C SER A 197 1.29 -37.58 -32.06
N GLU A 198 1.15 -37.79 -33.39
CA GLU A 198 -0.18 -38.00 -33.99
C GLU A 198 -0.89 -39.17 -33.31
N PRO A 199 -2.22 -39.07 -33.05
CA PRO A 199 -2.95 -40.18 -32.50
C PRO A 199 -2.87 -41.35 -33.52
N THR A 200 -2.27 -42.42 -33.12
CA THR A 200 -2.33 -43.70 -33.89
C THR A 200 -3.78 -44.10 -34.00
N ARG A 201 -4.25 -44.23 -35.23
CA ARG A 201 -5.59 -44.76 -35.56
C ARG A 201 -5.71 -46.22 -35.18
#